data_97dd13bd2521b61e35b1ea7aafc112d1
#
_entry.id   97dd13bd2521b61e35b1ea7aafc112d1
#
_cell.length_a   1.000
_cell.length_b   1.000
_cell.length_c   1.000
_cell.angle_alpha   90.00
_cell.angle_beta   90.00
_cell.angle_gamma   90.00
#
_symmetry.space_group_name_H-M   'P 1'
#
loop_
_entity.id
_entity.type
_entity.pdbx_description
1 polymer ?
#
loop_
_entity_poly.entity_id
_entity_poly.type
_entity_poly.pdbx_seq_one_letter_code
_entity_poly.pdbx_strand_id
1 'polypeptide(L)'
;FNMKKQALQINTWGKNVYVKIPVVNSKGVFMGKIIKELNNKNIKLNITAVYTAKQTQRILKSINKKSKVIVSIFAGRAGDVGKDPVPEIKKSIALSKKFKNVEILWASVREPYNYIQAKQLGCHIITVPPSIIEKIEKFGKSFEQLTKETVRGFLIDSKKSKFKI
;
A
#
# COMPACT_ATOMS: atom_id res chain seq x y z
N PHE A 1 -11.93 17.13 17.20
CA PHE A 1 -12.11 16.54 15.85
C PHE A 1 -12.84 15.21 15.96
N ASN A 2 -14.06 15.10 15.46
CA ASN A 2 -14.89 13.93 15.69
C ASN A 2 -14.76 12.93 14.52
N MET A 3 -13.66 12.19 14.48
CA MET A 3 -13.37 11.17 13.46
C MET A 3 -14.52 10.16 13.29
N LYS A 4 -15.18 9.77 14.39
CA LYS A 4 -16.31 8.85 14.36
C LYS A 4 -17.52 9.44 13.62
N LYS A 5 -17.86 10.71 13.86
CA LYS A 5 -18.95 11.41 13.17
C LYS A 5 -18.69 11.50 11.67
N GLN A 6 -17.45 11.87 11.30
CA GLN A 6 -17.04 11.92 9.90
C GLN A 6 -17.09 10.54 9.24
N ALA A 7 -16.62 9.50 9.92
CA ALA A 7 -16.66 8.12 9.41
C ALA A 7 -18.09 7.65 9.13
N LEU A 8 -19.04 7.95 10.01
CA LEU A 8 -20.45 7.64 9.83
C LEU A 8 -21.03 8.36 8.61
N GLN A 9 -20.70 9.63 8.42
CA GLN A 9 -21.14 10.41 7.28
C GLN A 9 -20.54 9.89 5.97
N ILE A 10 -19.24 9.62 5.91
CA ILE A 10 -18.57 9.06 4.72
C ILE A 10 -19.22 7.73 4.32
N ASN A 11 -19.59 6.89 5.29
CA ASN A 11 -20.23 5.60 5.03
C ASN A 11 -21.59 5.75 4.30
N THR A 12 -22.26 6.90 4.37
CA THR A 12 -23.52 7.14 3.66
C THR A 12 -23.34 7.46 2.18
N TRP A 13 -22.13 7.70 1.71
CA TRP A 13 -21.85 8.10 0.32
C TRP A 13 -22.04 6.97 -0.70
N GLY A 14 -22.04 5.71 -0.25
CA GLY A 14 -22.35 4.59 -1.14
C GLY A 14 -21.99 3.22 -0.58
N LYS A 15 -22.60 2.20 -1.14
CA LYS A 15 -22.39 0.79 -0.71
C LYS A 15 -20.99 0.27 -0.99
N ASN A 16 -20.23 0.88 -1.91
CA ASN A 16 -18.87 0.51 -2.29
C ASN A 16 -17.79 1.30 -1.54
N VAL A 17 -18.17 2.21 -0.63
CA VAL A 17 -17.24 3.06 0.11
C VAL A 17 -16.56 2.27 1.23
N TYR A 18 -15.25 2.43 1.35
CA TYR A 18 -14.45 2.04 2.51
C TYR A 18 -14.01 3.30 3.25
N VAL A 19 -14.34 3.40 4.52
CA VAL A 19 -13.96 4.54 5.36
C VAL A 19 -12.49 4.40 5.75
N LYS A 20 -11.66 5.35 5.32
CA LYS A 20 -10.22 5.32 5.59
C LYS A 20 -9.89 5.95 6.94
N ILE A 21 -9.23 5.18 7.82
CA ILE A 21 -8.88 5.58 9.19
C ILE A 21 -7.40 5.29 9.44
N PRO A 22 -6.62 6.23 10.01
CA PRO A 22 -5.24 5.95 10.39
C PRO A 22 -5.18 4.97 11.57
N VAL A 23 -4.13 4.15 11.61
CA VAL A 23 -3.92 3.17 12.68
C VAL A 23 -3.66 3.81 14.05
N VAL A 24 -3.11 5.01 14.05
CA VAL A 24 -2.91 5.87 15.24
C VAL A 24 -3.39 7.28 14.96
N ASN A 25 -3.68 8.06 15.99
CA ASN A 25 -3.92 9.51 15.87
C ASN A 25 -2.59 10.30 15.82
N SER A 26 -2.66 11.62 15.69
CA SER A 26 -1.49 12.52 15.65
C SER A 26 -0.60 12.48 16.92
N LYS A 27 -1.13 11.96 18.04
CA LYS A 27 -0.38 11.75 19.28
C LYS A 27 0.18 10.32 19.40
N GLY A 28 0.10 9.50 18.35
CA GLY A 28 0.56 8.11 18.37
C GLY A 28 -0.37 7.11 19.07
N VAL A 29 -1.55 7.54 19.53
CA VAL A 29 -2.49 6.67 20.24
C VAL A 29 -3.21 5.76 19.25
N PHE A 30 -3.21 4.46 19.50
CA PHE A 30 -3.87 3.45 18.67
C PHE A 30 -5.38 3.66 18.61
N MET A 31 -5.94 3.66 17.39
CA MET A 31 -7.35 3.93 17.12
C MET A 31 -8.28 2.72 17.30
N GLY A 32 -7.85 1.71 18.04
CA GLY A 32 -8.56 0.43 18.21
C GLY A 32 -10.00 0.56 18.68
N LYS A 33 -10.30 1.48 19.60
CA LYS A 33 -11.68 1.73 20.08
C LYS A 33 -12.59 2.18 18.93
N ILE A 34 -12.17 3.17 18.14
CA ILE A 34 -12.94 3.67 17.00
C ILE A 34 -13.06 2.60 15.91
N ILE A 35 -11.96 1.90 15.60
CA ILE A 35 -11.97 0.78 14.65
C ILE A 35 -13.03 -0.26 15.05
N LYS A 36 -13.03 -0.69 16.31
CA LYS A 36 -13.98 -1.67 16.85
C LYS A 36 -15.43 -1.16 16.76
N GLU A 37 -15.68 0.08 17.16
CA GLU A 37 -17.02 0.66 17.15
C GLU A 37 -17.58 0.76 15.73
N LEU A 38 -16.79 1.22 14.76
CA LEU A 38 -17.23 1.35 13.37
C LEU A 38 -17.39 -0.01 12.69
N ASN A 39 -16.46 -0.93 12.93
CA ASN A 39 -16.53 -2.28 12.38
C ASN A 39 -17.75 -3.04 12.92
N ASN A 40 -18.11 -2.88 14.19
CA ASN A 40 -19.33 -3.46 14.77
C ASN A 40 -20.64 -2.90 14.19
N LYS A 41 -20.58 -1.70 13.58
CA LYS A 41 -21.68 -1.12 12.79
C LYS A 41 -21.68 -1.59 11.32
N ASN A 42 -20.92 -2.62 10.98
CA ASN A 42 -20.74 -3.18 9.64
C ASN A 42 -20.19 -2.17 8.62
N ILE A 43 -19.46 -1.15 9.07
CA ILE A 43 -18.79 -0.19 8.18
C ILE A 43 -17.53 -0.84 7.63
N LYS A 44 -17.37 -0.79 6.31
CA LYS A 44 -16.16 -1.23 5.61
C LYS A 44 -15.02 -0.25 5.90
N LEU A 45 -13.90 -0.75 6.38
CA LEU A 45 -12.78 0.09 6.81
C LEU A 45 -11.54 -0.12 5.94
N ASN A 46 -10.81 0.96 5.69
CA ASN A 46 -9.45 0.93 5.18
C ASN A 46 -8.52 1.52 6.25
N ILE A 47 -7.84 0.65 7.01
CA ILE A 47 -6.95 1.08 8.07
C ILE A 47 -5.60 1.41 7.45
N THR A 48 -5.21 2.68 7.54
CA THR A 48 -4.06 3.24 6.81
C THR A 48 -2.91 3.67 7.72
N ALA A 49 -1.79 4.05 7.12
CA ALA A 49 -0.54 4.39 7.80
C ALA A 49 0.01 3.25 8.67
N VAL A 50 -0.19 2.01 8.21
CA VAL A 50 0.37 0.82 8.84
C VAL A 50 1.78 0.58 8.29
N TYR A 51 2.72 0.21 9.17
CA TYR A 51 4.10 -0.11 8.81
C TYR A 51 4.56 -1.47 9.33
N THR A 52 3.93 -1.98 10.39
CA THR A 52 4.42 -3.18 11.08
C THR A 52 3.35 -4.27 11.25
N ALA A 53 3.79 -5.50 11.27
CA ALA A 53 2.94 -6.65 11.58
C ALA A 53 2.33 -6.57 12.99
N LYS A 54 3.02 -5.91 13.93
CA LYS A 54 2.48 -5.64 15.27
C LYS A 54 1.24 -4.72 15.21
N GLN A 55 1.28 -3.69 14.35
CA GLN A 55 0.11 -2.83 14.11
C GLN A 55 -1.02 -3.63 13.45
N THR A 56 -0.71 -4.45 12.44
CA THR A 56 -1.69 -5.37 11.81
C THR A 56 -2.33 -6.29 12.85
N GLN A 57 -1.56 -6.90 13.73
CA GLN A 57 -2.07 -7.77 14.79
C GLN A 57 -3.04 -7.04 15.72
N ARG A 58 -2.73 -5.79 16.10
CA ARG A 58 -3.61 -4.96 16.93
C ARG A 58 -4.92 -4.64 16.22
N ILE A 59 -4.86 -4.33 14.91
CA ILE A 59 -6.06 -4.12 14.09
C ILE A 59 -6.93 -5.38 14.10
N LEU A 60 -6.35 -6.55 13.81
CA LEU A 60 -7.07 -7.82 13.75
C LEU A 60 -7.77 -8.18 15.09
N LYS A 61 -7.18 -7.79 16.22
CA LYS A 61 -7.81 -7.94 17.54
C LYS A 61 -8.97 -6.97 17.79
N SER A 62 -9.09 -5.91 16.98
CA SER A 62 -10.10 -4.85 17.15
C SER A 62 -11.29 -4.99 16.20
N ILE A 63 -11.28 -5.96 15.29
CA ILE A 63 -12.33 -6.14 14.28
C ILE A 63 -13.08 -7.46 14.48
N ASN A 64 -14.32 -7.49 14.00
CA ASN A 64 -15.09 -8.72 13.84
C ASN A 64 -14.84 -9.35 12.45
N LYS A 65 -15.45 -10.53 12.20
CA LYS A 65 -15.31 -11.27 10.93
C LYS A 65 -16.41 -10.96 9.90
N LYS A 66 -17.32 -10.02 10.18
CA LYS A 66 -18.49 -9.74 9.32
C LYS A 66 -18.23 -8.65 8.30
N SER A 67 -17.64 -7.53 8.73
CA SER A 67 -17.39 -6.39 7.86
C SER A 67 -16.02 -6.48 7.18
N LYS A 68 -15.93 -6.08 5.91
CA LYS A 68 -14.68 -6.06 5.15
C LYS A 68 -13.71 -5.00 5.68
N VAL A 69 -12.45 -5.35 5.76
CA VAL A 69 -11.38 -4.47 6.22
C VAL A 69 -10.16 -4.59 5.31
N ILE A 70 -9.66 -3.45 4.86
CA ILE A 70 -8.38 -3.32 4.16
C ILE A 70 -7.35 -2.80 5.16
N VAL A 71 -6.18 -3.43 5.20
CA VAL A 71 -5.01 -2.97 5.96
C VAL A 71 -3.98 -2.46 4.97
N SER A 72 -3.82 -1.12 4.91
CA SER A 72 -2.92 -0.45 3.97
C SER A 72 -1.54 -0.26 4.58
N ILE A 73 -0.56 -1.06 4.14
CA ILE A 73 0.83 -1.01 4.60
C ILE A 73 1.64 -0.09 3.69
N PHE A 74 2.27 0.93 4.28
CA PHE A 74 2.99 1.99 3.56
C PHE A 74 4.42 1.55 3.21
N ALA A 75 4.52 0.59 2.31
CA ALA A 75 5.78 -0.01 1.89
C ALA A 75 6.78 0.99 1.31
N GLY A 76 6.36 1.81 0.33
CA GLY A 76 7.27 2.75 -0.29
C GLY A 76 7.80 3.80 0.68
N ARG A 77 6.95 4.30 1.59
CA ARG A 77 7.39 5.25 2.62
C ARG A 77 8.35 4.63 3.65
N ALA A 78 8.28 3.31 3.88
CA ALA A 78 9.29 2.61 4.65
C ALA A 78 10.63 2.57 3.89
N GLY A 79 10.59 2.31 2.57
CA GLY A 79 11.75 2.36 1.69
C GLY A 79 12.41 3.74 1.64
N ASP A 80 11.61 4.83 1.64
CA ASP A 80 12.13 6.21 1.64
C ASP A 80 13.06 6.51 2.85
N VAL A 81 12.94 5.73 3.93
CA VAL A 81 13.79 5.85 5.13
C VAL A 81 14.72 4.64 5.32
N GLY A 82 15.00 3.90 4.24
CA GLY A 82 15.96 2.78 4.24
C GLY A 82 15.50 1.52 4.96
N LYS A 83 14.17 1.32 5.14
CA LYS A 83 13.63 0.13 5.79
C LYS A 83 12.98 -0.81 4.78
N ASP A 84 13.38 -2.08 4.78
CA ASP A 84 12.73 -3.11 3.96
C ASP A 84 11.32 -3.41 4.47
N PRO A 85 10.26 -3.17 3.68
CA PRO A 85 8.88 -3.43 4.08
C PRO A 85 8.48 -4.92 3.94
N VAL A 86 9.23 -5.71 3.18
CA VAL A 86 8.87 -7.08 2.80
C VAL A 86 8.64 -7.98 4.01
N PRO A 87 9.50 -8.03 5.05
CA PRO A 87 9.28 -8.87 6.22
C PRO A 87 7.98 -8.54 6.96
N GLU A 88 7.66 -7.26 7.10
CA GLU A 88 6.46 -6.80 7.80
C GLU A 88 5.17 -7.10 7.03
N ILE A 89 5.20 -6.98 5.69
CA ILE A 89 4.09 -7.35 4.82
C ILE A 89 3.86 -8.86 4.85
N LYS A 90 4.91 -9.66 4.71
CA LYS A 90 4.84 -11.12 4.76
C LYS A 90 4.20 -11.61 6.06
N LYS A 91 4.64 -11.07 7.21
CA LYS A 91 4.05 -11.36 8.52
C LYS A 91 2.59 -10.90 8.60
N SER A 92 2.25 -9.72 8.08
CA SER A 92 0.88 -9.19 8.09
C SER A 92 -0.06 -10.06 7.26
N ILE A 93 0.37 -10.54 6.10
CA ILE A 93 -0.39 -11.49 5.26
C ILE A 93 -0.61 -12.79 6.04
N ALA A 94 0.44 -13.34 6.67
CA ALA A 94 0.31 -14.56 7.46
C ALA A 94 -0.70 -14.42 8.61
N LEU A 95 -0.68 -13.29 9.32
CA LEU A 95 -1.64 -12.98 10.39
C LEU A 95 -3.08 -12.86 9.88
N SER A 96 -3.27 -12.28 8.68
CA SER A 96 -4.60 -12.06 8.11
C SER A 96 -5.27 -13.33 7.56
N LYS A 97 -4.54 -14.41 7.30
CA LYS A 97 -5.08 -15.67 6.73
C LYS A 97 -6.30 -16.24 7.47
N LYS A 98 -6.38 -16.01 8.79
CA LYS A 98 -7.52 -16.45 9.64
C LYS A 98 -8.76 -15.54 9.52
N PHE A 99 -8.67 -14.46 8.76
CA PHE A 99 -9.71 -13.43 8.61
C PHE A 99 -10.10 -13.29 7.13
N LYS A 100 -11.09 -14.05 6.67
CA LYS A 100 -11.57 -14.05 5.27
C LYS A 100 -12.11 -12.68 4.79
N ASN A 101 -12.38 -11.78 5.74
CA ASN A 101 -12.88 -10.43 5.50
C ASN A 101 -11.78 -9.36 5.50
N VAL A 102 -10.50 -9.76 5.59
CA VAL A 102 -9.37 -8.83 5.66
C VAL A 102 -8.48 -8.97 4.43
N GLU A 103 -8.19 -7.84 3.79
CA GLU A 103 -7.29 -7.73 2.65
C GLU A 103 -6.08 -6.87 3.02
N ILE A 104 -4.88 -7.35 2.66
CA ILE A 104 -3.63 -6.60 2.82
C ILE A 104 -3.38 -5.84 1.53
N LEU A 105 -3.17 -4.53 1.67
CA LEU A 105 -2.90 -3.61 0.58
C LEU A 105 -1.48 -3.07 0.69
N TRP A 106 -0.70 -3.25 -0.40
CA TRP A 106 0.58 -2.57 -0.59
C TRP A 106 0.32 -1.12 -1.00
N ALA A 107 0.65 -0.18 -0.13
CA ALA A 107 0.43 1.25 -0.34
C ALA A 107 1.75 2.00 -0.54
N SER A 108 1.63 3.22 -1.08
CA SER A 108 2.77 4.14 -1.19
C SER A 108 3.83 3.63 -2.18
N VAL A 109 3.40 3.15 -3.35
CA VAL A 109 4.29 2.66 -4.41
C VAL A 109 5.23 3.77 -4.88
N ARG A 110 6.52 3.43 -5.08
CA ARG A 110 7.59 4.33 -5.53
C ARG A 110 8.14 3.96 -6.91
N GLU A 111 8.10 2.67 -7.24
CA GLU A 111 8.71 2.14 -8.45
C GLU A 111 7.90 0.98 -9.05
N PRO A 112 8.05 0.68 -10.35
CA PRO A 112 7.32 -0.42 -11.01
C PRO A 112 7.59 -1.79 -10.38
N TYR A 113 8.79 -2.02 -9.86
CA TYR A 113 9.17 -3.29 -9.24
C TYR A 113 8.33 -3.63 -8.00
N ASN A 114 7.76 -2.62 -7.32
CA ASN A 114 6.86 -2.86 -6.19
C ASN A 114 5.62 -3.69 -6.60
N TYR A 115 5.18 -3.62 -7.86
CA TYR A 115 4.12 -4.49 -8.38
C TYR A 115 4.52 -5.97 -8.33
N ILE A 116 5.75 -6.28 -8.76
CA ILE A 116 6.28 -7.65 -8.72
C ILE A 116 6.40 -8.13 -7.26
N GLN A 117 6.95 -7.30 -6.38
CA GLN A 117 7.08 -7.64 -4.95
C GLN A 117 5.71 -7.90 -4.31
N ALA A 118 4.73 -7.03 -4.54
CA ALA A 118 3.38 -7.19 -3.99
C ALA A 118 2.72 -8.48 -4.49
N LYS A 119 2.87 -8.80 -5.78
CA LYS A 119 2.37 -10.03 -6.40
C LYS A 119 3.03 -11.28 -5.81
N GLN A 120 4.36 -11.30 -5.70
CA GLN A 120 5.12 -12.43 -5.14
C GLN A 120 4.79 -12.69 -3.68
N LEU A 121 4.52 -11.66 -2.90
CA LEU A 121 4.10 -11.77 -1.49
C LEU A 121 2.65 -12.21 -1.33
N GLY A 122 1.84 -12.13 -2.38
CA GLY A 122 0.40 -12.41 -2.31
C GLY A 122 -0.39 -11.29 -1.64
N CYS A 123 0.01 -10.01 -1.82
CA CYS A 123 -0.84 -8.89 -1.45
C CYS A 123 -2.16 -8.95 -2.24
N HIS A 124 -3.25 -8.64 -1.58
CA HIS A 124 -4.57 -8.68 -2.21
C HIS A 124 -4.81 -7.46 -3.10
N ILE A 125 -4.23 -6.32 -2.73
CA ILE A 125 -4.40 -5.03 -3.40
C ILE A 125 -3.06 -4.31 -3.47
N ILE A 126 -2.84 -3.54 -4.53
CA ILE A 126 -1.76 -2.55 -4.63
C ILE A 126 -2.33 -1.22 -5.16
N THR A 127 -1.94 -0.10 -4.56
CA THR A 127 -2.27 1.23 -5.09
C THR A 127 -1.12 1.75 -5.92
N VAL A 128 -1.37 2.04 -7.19
CA VAL A 128 -0.32 2.41 -8.16
C VAL A 128 -0.66 3.75 -8.80
N PRO A 129 0.24 4.76 -8.77
CA PRO A 129 0.08 6.00 -9.52
C PRO A 129 0.09 5.75 -11.04
N PRO A 130 -0.63 6.56 -11.85
CA PRO A 130 -0.66 6.41 -13.32
C PRO A 130 0.73 6.34 -13.96
N SER A 131 1.66 7.20 -13.54
CA SER A 131 3.04 7.21 -14.06
C SER A 131 3.82 5.91 -13.80
N ILE A 132 3.46 5.16 -12.79
CA ILE A 132 4.05 3.84 -12.51
C ILE A 132 3.35 2.77 -13.34
N ILE A 133 2.03 2.89 -13.59
CA ILE A 133 1.29 1.96 -14.48
C ILE A 133 1.92 1.97 -15.88
N GLU A 134 2.17 3.15 -16.45
CA GLU A 134 2.82 3.31 -17.74
C GLU A 134 4.21 2.62 -17.83
N LYS A 135 4.92 2.55 -16.70
CA LYS A 135 6.20 1.83 -16.63
C LYS A 135 5.99 0.32 -16.52
N ILE A 136 4.96 -0.14 -15.80
CA ILE A 136 4.61 -1.56 -15.68
C ILE A 136 4.18 -2.12 -17.04
N GLU A 137 3.47 -1.36 -17.86
CA GLU A 137 3.08 -1.75 -19.22
C GLU A 137 4.28 -2.01 -20.14
N LYS A 138 5.45 -1.46 -19.82
CA LYS A 138 6.72 -1.65 -20.55
C LYS A 138 7.56 -2.83 -20.03
N PHE A 139 7.03 -3.64 -19.13
CA PHE A 139 7.72 -4.85 -18.64
C PHE A 139 7.96 -5.84 -19.77
N GLY A 140 8.97 -6.71 -19.59
CA GLY A 140 9.29 -7.79 -20.52
C GLY A 140 10.43 -7.53 -21.47
N LYS A 141 11.08 -6.34 -21.42
CA LYS A 141 12.32 -6.11 -22.19
C LYS A 141 13.44 -7.00 -21.68
N SER A 142 14.19 -7.60 -22.61
CA SER A 142 15.40 -8.33 -22.29
C SER A 142 16.53 -7.40 -21.82
N PHE A 143 17.50 -7.93 -21.08
CA PHE A 143 18.70 -7.15 -20.71
C PHE A 143 19.49 -6.67 -21.93
N GLU A 144 19.51 -7.45 -23.01
CA GLU A 144 20.14 -7.04 -24.28
C GLU A 144 19.45 -5.81 -24.88
N GLN A 145 18.10 -5.80 -24.89
CA GLN A 145 17.33 -4.64 -25.36
C GLN A 145 17.61 -3.40 -24.48
N LEU A 146 17.63 -3.57 -23.15
CA LEU A 146 17.95 -2.49 -22.23
C LEU A 146 19.35 -1.95 -22.45
N THR A 147 20.34 -2.82 -22.64
CA THR A 147 21.73 -2.41 -22.95
C THR A 147 21.79 -1.57 -24.23
N LYS A 148 21.16 -2.04 -25.32
CA LYS A 148 21.14 -1.30 -26.60
C LYS A 148 20.45 0.06 -26.46
N GLU A 149 19.31 0.14 -25.75
CA GLU A 149 18.60 1.39 -25.53
C GLU A 149 19.43 2.37 -24.69
N THR A 150 20.10 1.87 -23.65
CA THR A 150 20.98 2.69 -22.81
C THR A 150 22.15 3.28 -23.59
N VAL A 151 22.84 2.47 -24.40
CA VAL A 151 23.96 2.93 -25.23
C VAL A 151 23.50 3.93 -26.29
N ARG A 152 22.31 3.72 -26.89
CA ARG A 152 21.72 4.71 -27.81
C ARG A 152 21.43 6.04 -27.09
N GLY A 153 20.93 5.98 -25.83
CA GLY A 153 20.74 7.17 -25.02
C GLY A 153 22.03 7.93 -24.79
N PHE A 154 23.11 7.25 -24.42
CA PHE A 154 24.45 7.87 -24.25
C PHE A 154 24.93 8.55 -25.53
N LEU A 155 24.77 7.91 -26.69
CA LEU A 155 25.15 8.49 -27.98
C LEU A 155 24.35 9.78 -28.28
N ILE A 156 23.03 9.77 -28.00
CA ILE A 156 22.20 10.96 -28.22
C ILE A 156 22.63 12.10 -27.29
N ASP A 157 22.89 11.83 -26.03
CA ASP A 157 23.28 12.83 -25.04
C ASP A 157 24.67 13.38 -25.34
N SER A 158 25.63 12.53 -25.75
CA SER A 158 26.95 12.95 -26.22
C SER A 158 26.88 13.93 -27.42
N LYS A 159 26.02 13.60 -28.40
CA LYS A 159 25.82 14.49 -29.56
C LYS A 159 25.18 15.84 -29.18
N LYS A 160 24.22 15.82 -28.25
CA LYS A 160 23.55 17.05 -27.75
C LYS A 160 24.49 17.93 -26.95
N SER A 161 25.38 17.36 -26.16
CA SER A 161 26.33 18.10 -25.31
C SER A 161 27.34 18.91 -26.12
N LYS A 162 27.55 18.56 -27.41
CA LYS A 162 28.58 19.16 -28.30
C LYS A 162 30.00 19.09 -27.72
N PHE A 163 30.20 18.27 -26.69
CA PHE A 163 31.52 18.06 -26.09
C PHE A 163 32.43 17.33 -27.10
N LYS A 164 33.61 17.88 -27.38
CA LYS A 164 34.63 17.24 -28.20
C LYS A 164 35.77 16.79 -27.29
N ILE A 165 36.18 15.55 -27.40
CA ILE A 165 37.37 14.97 -26.77
C ILE A 165 38.52 15.13 -27.73
#